data_dc8f3b9a4d211d71acca627e5d8511e9
#
_entry.id   dc8f3b9a4d211d71acca627e5d8511e9
#
_cell.length_a   1.000
_cell.length_b   1.000
_cell.length_c   1.000
_cell.angle_alpha   90.00
_cell.angle_beta   90.00
_cell.angle_gamma   90.00
#
_symmetry.space_group_name_H-M   'P 1'
#
loop_
_entity.id
_entity.type
_entity.pdbx_description
1 polymer ?
#
loop_
_entity_poly.entity_id
_entity_poly.type
_entity_poly.pdbx_seq_one_letter_code
_entity_poly.pdbx_strand_id
1 'polypeptide(L)'
;VDRWLTDVHGPLLRRTPRPLAVDLGFGAEPVTAVEMAERLRVQNPALELVGLEIDPARVARARERAGGLPGVTWAVGGFELPVPRPPTVVRAFNVLRQYREEDVPAIWSLLCAGLADDGVLVEGTCSEDGRRAAWVDLRRDGPASLTVALRLGSFARPSDVAARLPKVLIHRHVPGEPVHRLLAEADAAWAAHAPLAAYGTRQRWLATVGTLRAAGWPVLGGPHQWRRGELSVRWAAVAPSS
;
A
#
# COMPACT_ATOMS: atom_id res chain seq x y z
N VAL A 1 -1.98 3.88 -4.45
CA VAL A 1 -1.12 2.70 -4.33
C VAL A 1 -0.38 2.44 -5.63
N ASP A 2 -1.06 2.22 -6.76
CA ASP A 2 -0.43 1.80 -8.01
C ASP A 2 0.59 2.82 -8.54
N ARG A 3 0.34 4.13 -8.40
CA ARG A 3 1.34 5.16 -8.70
C ARG A 3 2.56 5.05 -7.80
N TRP A 4 2.36 4.79 -6.52
CA TRP A 4 3.44 4.56 -5.59
C TRP A 4 4.23 3.30 -5.97
N LEU A 5 3.55 2.21 -6.34
CA LEU A 5 4.18 1.00 -6.88
C LEU A 5 5.05 1.30 -8.10
N THR A 6 4.55 2.08 -9.07
CA THR A 6 5.33 2.47 -10.25
C THR A 6 6.54 3.33 -9.91
N ASP A 7 6.43 4.22 -8.92
CA ASP A 7 7.52 5.11 -8.53
C ASP A 7 8.60 4.40 -7.72
N VAL A 8 8.19 3.55 -6.77
CA VAL A 8 9.13 2.89 -5.84
C VAL A 8 9.68 1.60 -6.44
N HIS A 9 8.83 0.81 -7.08
CA HIS A 9 9.18 -0.51 -7.62
C HIS A 9 9.26 -0.55 -9.16
N GLY A 10 9.15 0.58 -9.82
CA GLY A 10 9.34 0.68 -11.28
C GLY A 10 10.67 0.10 -11.76
N PRO A 11 11.82 0.38 -11.11
CA PRO A 11 13.09 -0.25 -11.48
C PRO A 11 13.07 -1.78 -11.41
N LEU A 12 12.40 -2.37 -10.41
CA LEU A 12 12.19 -3.82 -10.31
C LEU A 12 11.40 -4.35 -11.50
N LEU A 13 10.26 -3.71 -11.81
CA LEU A 13 9.41 -4.11 -12.92
C LEU A 13 10.15 -4.05 -14.27
N ARG A 14 10.93 -2.99 -14.50
CA ARG A 14 11.69 -2.83 -15.77
C ARG A 14 12.78 -3.88 -15.96
N ARG A 15 13.46 -4.32 -14.90
CA ARG A 15 14.54 -5.30 -15.01
C ARG A 15 14.05 -6.75 -15.04
N THR A 16 12.80 -7.00 -14.62
CA THR A 16 12.22 -8.35 -14.63
C THR A 16 11.69 -8.66 -16.03
N PRO A 17 12.17 -9.71 -16.75
CA PRO A 17 11.79 -9.95 -18.13
C PRO A 17 10.29 -10.14 -18.36
N ARG A 18 9.62 -10.88 -17.45
CA ARG A 18 8.17 -11.15 -17.48
C ARG A 18 7.61 -11.03 -16.07
N PRO A 19 7.41 -9.81 -15.55
CA PRO A 19 6.93 -9.61 -14.20
C PRO A 19 5.50 -10.13 -14.07
N LEU A 20 5.22 -10.84 -12.97
CA LEU A 20 3.90 -11.26 -12.58
C LEU A 20 3.42 -10.38 -11.43
N ALA A 21 2.27 -9.74 -11.61
CA ALA A 21 1.56 -9.05 -10.55
C ALA A 21 0.38 -9.90 -10.07
N VAL A 22 0.09 -9.85 -8.78
CA VAL A 22 -1.10 -10.46 -8.17
C VAL A 22 -1.90 -9.38 -7.47
N ASP A 23 -3.19 -9.30 -7.75
CA ASP A 23 -4.15 -8.55 -6.94
C ASP A 23 -4.93 -9.54 -6.08
N LEU A 24 -4.52 -9.67 -4.83
CA LEU A 24 -5.07 -10.62 -3.87
C LEU A 24 -6.30 -10.04 -3.17
N GLY A 25 -7.43 -10.72 -3.29
CA GLY A 25 -8.70 -10.25 -2.75
C GLY A 25 -9.23 -9.05 -3.53
N PHE A 26 -9.30 -9.14 -4.87
CA PHE A 26 -9.74 -8.03 -5.72
C PHE A 26 -11.20 -7.60 -5.48
N GLY A 27 -11.97 -8.43 -4.74
CA GLY A 27 -13.32 -8.09 -4.28
C GLY A 27 -14.42 -8.33 -5.31
N ALA A 28 -15.48 -7.50 -5.24
CA ALA A 28 -16.67 -7.71 -6.06
C ALA A 28 -16.49 -7.34 -7.54
N GLU A 29 -15.57 -6.42 -7.83
CA GLU A 29 -15.39 -5.85 -9.16
C GLU A 29 -13.92 -5.91 -9.61
N PRO A 30 -13.63 -6.31 -10.86
CA PRO A 30 -12.28 -6.46 -11.37
C PRO A 30 -11.58 -5.14 -11.71
N VAL A 31 -12.26 -4.03 -11.64
CA VAL A 31 -11.82 -2.70 -12.12
C VAL A 31 -10.47 -2.30 -11.52
N THR A 32 -10.28 -2.47 -10.21
CA THR A 32 -9.03 -2.06 -9.54
C THR A 32 -7.83 -2.91 -9.94
N ALA A 33 -8.06 -4.20 -10.24
CA ALA A 33 -7.02 -5.10 -10.74
C ALA A 33 -6.63 -4.76 -12.19
N VAL A 34 -7.63 -4.44 -13.03
CA VAL A 34 -7.39 -3.99 -14.41
C VAL A 34 -6.60 -2.68 -14.43
N GLU A 35 -7.01 -1.68 -13.64
CA GLU A 35 -6.26 -0.42 -13.51
C GLU A 35 -4.83 -0.63 -13.01
N MET A 36 -4.62 -1.57 -12.07
CA MET A 36 -3.27 -1.94 -11.63
C MET A 36 -2.45 -2.48 -12.79
N ALA A 37 -2.98 -3.42 -13.58
CA ALA A 37 -2.29 -3.98 -14.73
C ALA A 37 -1.89 -2.88 -15.73
N GLU A 38 -2.82 -2.00 -16.09
CA GLU A 38 -2.56 -0.91 -17.02
C GLU A 38 -1.44 0.01 -16.54
N ARG A 39 -1.47 0.40 -15.26
CA ARG A 39 -0.46 1.29 -14.67
C ARG A 39 0.92 0.65 -14.56
N LEU A 40 0.98 -0.61 -14.15
CA LEU A 40 2.26 -1.33 -14.03
C LEU A 40 2.87 -1.65 -15.40
N ARG A 41 2.05 -1.87 -16.44
CA ARG A 41 2.50 -2.06 -17.83
C ARG A 41 3.19 -0.85 -18.43
N VAL A 42 2.96 0.34 -17.92
CA VAL A 42 3.76 1.51 -18.29
C VAL A 42 5.25 1.31 -17.97
N GLN A 43 5.56 0.53 -16.92
CA GLN A 43 6.94 0.19 -16.55
C GLN A 43 7.47 -1.01 -17.32
N ASN A 44 6.62 -1.99 -17.61
CA ASN A 44 6.99 -3.19 -18.38
C ASN A 44 5.77 -3.73 -19.14
N PRO A 45 5.69 -3.56 -20.47
CA PRO A 45 4.56 -4.05 -21.28
C PRO A 45 4.34 -5.56 -21.24
N ALA A 46 5.38 -6.35 -20.89
CA ALA A 46 5.28 -7.81 -20.76
C ALA A 46 4.68 -8.25 -19.41
N LEU A 47 4.23 -7.32 -18.56
CA LEU A 47 3.64 -7.64 -17.25
C LEU A 47 2.32 -8.39 -17.44
N GLU A 48 2.24 -9.52 -16.73
CA GLU A 48 1.02 -10.30 -16.54
C GLU A 48 0.43 -10.03 -15.16
N LEU A 49 -0.91 -10.10 -15.06
CA LEU A 49 -1.62 -9.96 -13.79
C LEU A 49 -2.54 -11.14 -13.55
N VAL A 50 -2.54 -11.64 -12.32
CA VAL A 50 -3.53 -12.59 -11.81
C VAL A 50 -4.34 -11.92 -10.71
N GLY A 51 -5.66 -11.79 -10.91
CA GLY A 51 -6.60 -11.48 -9.84
C GLY A 51 -6.95 -12.74 -9.07
N LEU A 52 -6.65 -12.77 -7.78
CA LEU A 52 -7.02 -13.87 -6.88
C LEU A 52 -8.17 -13.44 -5.96
N GLU A 53 -9.17 -14.29 -5.82
CA GLU A 53 -10.29 -14.10 -4.89
C GLU A 53 -10.76 -15.47 -4.38
N ILE A 54 -11.11 -15.55 -3.10
CA ILE A 54 -11.55 -16.80 -2.48
C ILE A 54 -12.99 -17.17 -2.87
N ASP A 55 -13.81 -16.19 -3.26
CA ASP A 55 -15.20 -16.40 -3.69
C ASP A 55 -15.26 -16.77 -5.18
N PRO A 56 -15.64 -18.02 -5.53
CA PRO A 56 -15.74 -18.43 -6.93
C PRO A 56 -16.75 -17.61 -7.75
N ALA A 57 -17.82 -17.09 -7.12
CA ALA A 57 -18.82 -16.29 -7.83
C ALA A 57 -18.24 -14.93 -8.26
N ARG A 58 -17.37 -14.33 -7.44
CA ARG A 58 -16.65 -13.11 -7.81
C ARG A 58 -15.65 -13.36 -8.92
N VAL A 59 -14.94 -14.49 -8.88
CA VAL A 59 -14.03 -14.89 -9.96
C VAL A 59 -14.78 -15.12 -11.28
N ALA A 60 -15.93 -15.80 -11.25
CA ALA A 60 -16.75 -15.99 -12.44
C ALA A 60 -17.20 -14.65 -13.04
N ARG A 61 -17.68 -13.73 -12.20
CA ARG A 61 -18.06 -12.37 -12.63
C ARG A 61 -16.89 -11.59 -13.23
N ALA A 62 -15.70 -11.69 -12.64
CA ALA A 62 -14.52 -11.03 -13.17
C ALA A 62 -14.12 -11.59 -14.55
N ARG A 63 -14.26 -12.89 -14.76
CA ARG A 63 -14.04 -13.53 -16.07
C ARG A 63 -15.05 -13.04 -17.12
N GLU A 64 -16.32 -12.89 -16.76
CA GLU A 64 -17.36 -12.37 -17.65
C GLU A 64 -17.06 -10.92 -18.05
N ARG A 65 -16.67 -10.07 -17.10
CA ARG A 65 -16.49 -8.62 -17.30
C ARG A 65 -15.14 -8.22 -17.89
N ALA A 66 -14.10 -8.99 -17.61
CA ALA A 66 -12.72 -8.64 -17.93
C ALA A 66 -11.85 -9.84 -18.37
N GLY A 67 -12.45 -10.97 -18.73
CA GLY A 67 -11.69 -12.18 -19.11
C GLY A 67 -11.03 -12.12 -20.48
N GLY A 68 -11.36 -11.15 -21.33
CA GLY A 68 -10.75 -10.96 -22.65
C GLY A 68 -9.51 -10.06 -22.65
N LEU A 69 -9.07 -9.56 -21.51
CA LEU A 69 -7.94 -8.63 -21.44
C LEU A 69 -6.60 -9.37 -21.56
N PRO A 70 -5.75 -9.05 -22.56
CA PRO A 70 -4.48 -9.72 -22.74
C PRO A 70 -3.60 -9.66 -21.49
N GLY A 71 -3.07 -10.84 -21.07
CA GLY A 71 -2.18 -10.93 -19.92
C GLY A 71 -2.83 -10.60 -18.56
N VAL A 72 -4.16 -10.65 -18.46
CA VAL A 72 -4.92 -10.58 -17.20
C VAL A 72 -5.70 -11.88 -17.05
N THR A 73 -5.57 -12.53 -15.91
CA THR A 73 -6.28 -13.79 -15.60
C THR A 73 -6.92 -13.72 -14.22
N TRP A 74 -7.95 -14.55 -14.01
CA TRP A 74 -8.74 -14.58 -12.79
C TRP A 74 -8.78 -16.00 -12.24
N ALA A 75 -8.44 -16.20 -10.99
CA ALA A 75 -8.39 -17.50 -10.36
C ALA A 75 -8.95 -17.47 -8.93
N VAL A 76 -9.51 -18.61 -8.51
CA VAL A 76 -9.85 -18.83 -7.11
C VAL A 76 -8.57 -19.13 -6.35
N GLY A 77 -8.34 -18.40 -5.25
CA GLY A 77 -7.17 -18.61 -4.42
C GLY A 77 -7.04 -17.57 -3.33
N GLY A 78 -6.16 -17.85 -2.39
CA GLY A 78 -5.89 -17.05 -1.21
C GLY A 78 -4.39 -16.85 -0.98
N PHE A 79 -3.97 -16.97 0.26
CA PHE A 79 -2.58 -16.71 0.69
C PHE A 79 -1.57 -17.72 0.14
N GLU A 80 -2.02 -18.88 -0.32
CA GLU A 80 -1.21 -19.92 -0.98
C GLU A 80 -0.71 -19.49 -2.37
N LEU A 81 -1.25 -18.38 -2.91
CA LEU A 81 -0.88 -17.80 -4.19
C LEU A 81 -0.83 -18.84 -5.32
N PRO A 82 -1.96 -19.46 -5.75
CA PRO A 82 -2.00 -20.46 -6.80
C PRO A 82 -1.77 -19.81 -8.18
N VAL A 83 -0.54 -19.43 -8.44
CA VAL A 83 -0.13 -18.69 -9.66
C VAL A 83 0.96 -19.47 -10.40
N PRO A 84 1.13 -19.24 -11.74
CA PRO A 84 1.99 -20.06 -12.57
C PRO A 84 3.50 -19.94 -12.26
N ARG A 85 3.89 -18.89 -11.55
CA ARG A 85 5.28 -18.62 -11.11
C ARG A 85 5.28 -17.64 -9.95
N PRO A 86 6.39 -17.55 -9.16
CA PRO A 86 6.50 -16.57 -8.08
C PRO A 86 6.24 -15.15 -8.56
N PRO A 87 5.32 -14.39 -7.91
CA PRO A 87 4.97 -13.04 -8.33
C PRO A 87 6.06 -12.03 -7.97
N THR A 88 6.28 -11.08 -8.88
CA THR A 88 7.16 -9.92 -8.68
C THR A 88 6.50 -8.90 -7.75
N VAL A 89 5.17 -8.76 -7.84
CA VAL A 89 4.38 -7.85 -7.02
C VAL A 89 3.11 -8.54 -6.57
N VAL A 90 2.83 -8.49 -5.27
CA VAL A 90 1.51 -8.84 -4.70
C VAL A 90 0.93 -7.58 -4.07
N ARG A 91 -0.31 -7.25 -4.42
CA ARG A 91 -1.10 -6.22 -3.75
C ARG A 91 -2.24 -6.90 -2.98
N ALA A 92 -2.34 -6.62 -1.67
CA ALA A 92 -3.41 -7.12 -0.81
C ALA A 92 -4.05 -5.95 -0.05
N PHE A 93 -5.18 -5.44 -0.52
CA PHE A 93 -5.83 -4.28 0.08
C PHE A 93 -7.18 -4.62 0.71
N ASN A 94 -7.37 -4.19 1.96
CA ASN A 94 -8.54 -4.48 2.81
C ASN A 94 -8.76 -5.99 3.11
N VAL A 95 -7.81 -6.85 2.76
CA VAL A 95 -7.89 -8.31 2.95
C VAL A 95 -7.68 -8.66 4.41
N LEU A 96 -6.57 -8.22 5.01
CA LEU A 96 -6.21 -8.60 6.38
C LEU A 96 -7.04 -7.89 7.48
N ARG A 97 -7.87 -6.93 7.13
CA ARG A 97 -8.76 -6.28 8.10
C ARG A 97 -9.72 -7.24 8.82
N GLN A 98 -10.10 -8.34 8.20
CA GLN A 98 -11.03 -9.34 8.74
C GLN A 98 -10.33 -10.45 9.53
N TYR A 99 -9.01 -10.45 9.60
CA TYR A 99 -8.21 -11.41 10.36
C TYR A 99 -7.86 -10.85 11.74
N ARG A 100 -7.41 -11.71 12.65
CA ARG A 100 -6.92 -11.28 13.97
C ARG A 100 -5.55 -10.64 13.81
N GLU A 101 -5.22 -9.67 14.68
CA GLU A 101 -3.93 -8.97 14.62
C GLU A 101 -2.75 -9.93 14.77
N GLU A 102 -2.88 -10.92 15.66
CA GLU A 102 -1.86 -11.93 15.91
C GLU A 102 -1.58 -12.86 14.71
N ASP A 103 -2.53 -13.01 13.78
CA ASP A 103 -2.36 -13.86 12.59
C ASP A 103 -1.58 -13.14 11.47
N VAL A 104 -1.54 -11.81 11.49
CA VAL A 104 -0.94 -11.01 10.41
C VAL A 104 0.52 -11.33 10.14
N PRO A 105 1.41 -11.46 11.14
CA PRO A 105 2.81 -11.77 10.88
C PRO A 105 3.01 -13.13 10.18
N ALA A 106 2.22 -14.14 10.54
CA ALA A 106 2.28 -15.46 9.90
C ALA A 106 1.78 -15.39 8.45
N ILE A 107 0.70 -14.64 8.19
CA ILE A 107 0.18 -14.43 6.84
C ILE A 107 1.21 -13.66 5.98
N TRP A 108 1.84 -12.62 6.52
CA TRP A 108 2.91 -11.90 5.83
C TRP A 108 4.07 -12.81 5.46
N SER A 109 4.51 -13.66 6.40
CA SER A 109 5.60 -14.60 6.17
C SER A 109 5.25 -15.60 5.06
N LEU A 110 4.02 -16.12 5.05
CA LEU A 110 3.52 -17.03 4.02
C LEU A 110 3.52 -16.37 2.63
N LEU A 111 2.94 -15.17 2.54
CA LEU A 111 2.87 -14.42 1.28
C LEU A 111 4.26 -14.03 0.76
N CYS A 112 5.14 -13.57 1.66
CA CYS A 112 6.50 -13.18 1.31
C CYS A 112 7.36 -14.37 0.85
N ALA A 113 7.16 -15.56 1.43
CA ALA A 113 7.82 -16.78 0.99
C ALA A 113 7.45 -17.16 -0.45
N GLY A 114 6.22 -16.85 -0.88
CA GLY A 114 5.73 -17.11 -2.24
C GLY A 114 6.25 -16.14 -3.29
N LEU A 115 6.87 -15.01 -2.91
CA LEU A 115 7.35 -13.99 -3.86
C LEU A 115 8.56 -14.48 -4.69
N ALA A 116 8.78 -13.85 -5.83
CA ALA A 116 10.07 -13.90 -6.52
C ALA A 116 11.19 -13.35 -5.60
N ASP A 117 12.46 -13.63 -5.91
CA ASP A 117 13.59 -13.29 -5.02
C ASP A 117 13.63 -11.80 -4.63
N ASP A 118 13.42 -10.90 -5.60
CA ASP A 118 13.33 -9.45 -5.35
C ASP A 118 11.87 -8.96 -5.22
N GLY A 119 10.91 -9.89 -5.13
CA GLY A 119 9.49 -9.59 -5.14
C GLY A 119 9.03 -8.75 -3.94
N VAL A 120 7.88 -8.11 -4.11
CA VAL A 120 7.31 -7.23 -3.10
C VAL A 120 5.84 -7.57 -2.81
N LEU A 121 5.47 -7.50 -1.54
CA LEU A 121 4.09 -7.51 -1.09
C LEU A 121 3.73 -6.10 -0.58
N VAL A 122 2.64 -5.56 -1.10
CA VAL A 122 2.06 -4.31 -0.60
C VAL A 122 0.74 -4.64 0.06
N GLU A 123 0.76 -4.71 1.38
CA GLU A 123 -0.42 -4.99 2.20
C GLU A 123 -0.94 -3.71 2.83
N GLY A 124 -2.24 -3.47 2.74
CA GLY A 124 -2.79 -2.25 3.29
C GLY A 124 -4.30 -2.16 3.31
N THR A 125 -4.75 -0.98 3.67
CA THR A 125 -6.16 -0.64 3.73
C THR A 125 -6.43 0.71 3.09
N CYS A 126 -7.63 0.87 2.56
CA CYS A 126 -8.10 2.16 2.07
C CYS A 126 -9.55 2.41 2.50
N SER A 127 -9.94 3.68 2.49
CA SER A 127 -11.35 4.05 2.61
C SER A 127 -12.09 3.73 1.31
N GLU A 128 -13.42 3.55 1.39
CA GLU A 128 -14.27 3.25 0.23
C GLU A 128 -14.15 4.30 -0.88
N ASP A 129 -13.99 5.56 -0.48
CA ASP A 129 -13.82 6.69 -1.40
C ASP A 129 -12.37 6.89 -1.88
N GLY A 130 -11.44 6.02 -1.45
CA GLY A 130 -10.02 6.09 -1.81
C GLY A 130 -9.25 7.31 -1.30
N ARG A 131 -9.83 8.12 -0.40
CA ARG A 131 -9.21 9.37 0.07
C ARG A 131 -8.17 9.17 1.16
N ARG A 132 -8.23 8.06 1.86
CA ARG A 132 -7.31 7.67 2.93
C ARG A 132 -6.87 6.26 2.71
N ALA A 133 -5.57 6.04 2.77
CA ALA A 133 -4.99 4.71 2.66
C ALA A 133 -3.71 4.62 3.49
N ALA A 134 -3.40 3.43 3.96
CA ALA A 134 -2.09 3.13 4.52
C ALA A 134 -1.70 1.70 4.15
N TRP A 135 -0.42 1.50 3.90
CA TRP A 135 0.12 0.20 3.53
C TRP A 135 1.53 -0.02 4.02
N VAL A 136 1.88 -1.27 4.18
CA VAL A 136 3.24 -1.74 4.45
C VAL A 136 3.83 -2.30 3.16
N ASP A 137 5.05 -1.91 2.85
CA ASP A 137 5.90 -2.53 1.83
C ASP A 137 6.69 -3.64 2.48
N LEU A 138 6.50 -4.87 2.02
CA LEU A 138 7.15 -6.06 2.56
C LEU A 138 8.00 -6.74 1.49
N ARG A 139 9.09 -7.33 1.97
CA ARG A 139 10.02 -8.16 1.21
C ARG A 139 10.10 -9.54 1.85
N ARG A 140 10.88 -10.45 1.26
CA ARG A 140 11.13 -11.77 1.86
C ARG A 140 11.72 -11.71 3.27
N ASP A 141 12.52 -10.69 3.55
CA ASP A 141 13.16 -10.43 4.85
C ASP A 141 12.29 -9.64 5.84
N GLY A 142 11.06 -9.32 5.43
CA GLY A 142 10.07 -8.67 6.29
C GLY A 142 9.65 -7.27 5.85
N PRO A 143 8.97 -6.53 6.74
CA PRO A 143 8.45 -5.20 6.44
C PRO A 143 9.56 -4.16 6.35
N ALA A 144 9.55 -3.38 5.26
CA ALA A 144 10.55 -2.35 4.95
C ALA A 144 10.06 -0.94 5.30
N SER A 145 8.79 -0.63 5.03
CA SER A 145 8.24 0.71 5.27
C SER A 145 6.75 0.72 5.51
N LEU A 146 6.28 1.75 6.22
CA LEU A 146 4.88 2.16 6.28
C LEU A 146 4.70 3.40 5.42
N THR A 147 3.68 3.39 4.58
CA THR A 147 3.21 4.58 3.87
C THR A 147 1.78 4.91 4.27
N VAL A 148 1.53 6.16 4.61
CA VAL A 148 0.19 6.74 4.76
C VAL A 148 -0.07 7.70 3.60
N ALA A 149 -1.27 7.68 3.05
CA ALA A 149 -1.67 8.53 1.94
C ALA A 149 -3.03 9.18 2.21
N LEU A 150 -3.06 10.48 2.03
CA LEU A 150 -4.21 11.35 2.28
C LEU A 150 -4.50 12.18 1.04
N ARG A 151 -5.71 12.15 0.53
CA ARG A 151 -6.11 13.07 -0.54
C ARG A 151 -6.07 14.50 0.00
N LEU A 152 -5.15 15.29 -0.53
CA LEU A 152 -4.98 16.68 -0.12
C LEU A 152 -6.29 17.47 -0.28
N GLY A 153 -6.69 18.18 0.79
CA GLY A 153 -7.95 18.92 0.86
C GLY A 153 -9.15 18.11 1.37
N SER A 154 -8.98 16.82 1.72
CA SER A 154 -10.07 15.98 2.23
C SER A 154 -9.89 15.47 3.66
N PHE A 155 -8.96 16.04 4.40
CA PHE A 155 -8.71 15.70 5.80
C PHE A 155 -8.49 16.95 6.64
N ALA A 156 -8.80 16.88 7.94
CA ALA A 156 -8.56 17.96 8.88
C ALA A 156 -7.13 17.92 9.44
N ARG A 157 -6.63 16.72 9.73
CA ARG A 157 -5.30 16.47 10.27
C ARG A 157 -4.72 15.14 9.77
N PRO A 158 -3.40 14.97 9.76
CA PRO A 158 -2.73 13.73 9.32
C PRO A 158 -3.26 12.46 9.99
N SER A 159 -3.53 12.49 11.31
CA SER A 159 -4.04 11.34 12.04
C SER A 159 -5.43 10.85 11.62
N ASP A 160 -6.14 11.59 10.76
CA ASP A 160 -7.40 11.11 10.16
C ASP A 160 -7.22 9.80 9.35
N VAL A 161 -5.99 9.44 9.04
CA VAL A 161 -5.65 8.14 8.41
C VAL A 161 -5.67 6.97 9.39
N ALA A 162 -5.64 7.22 10.70
CA ALA A 162 -5.46 6.17 11.72
C ALA A 162 -6.49 5.03 11.60
N ALA A 163 -7.76 5.35 11.25
CA ALA A 163 -8.79 4.35 10.99
C ALA A 163 -8.50 3.44 9.76
N ARG A 164 -7.46 3.75 9.00
CA ARG A 164 -7.02 3.01 7.81
C ARG A 164 -5.60 2.47 7.93
N LEU A 165 -5.03 2.46 9.13
CA LEU A 165 -3.78 1.76 9.36
C LEU A 165 -3.94 0.25 9.06
N PRO A 166 -2.89 -0.43 8.57
CA PRO A 166 -2.86 -1.88 8.43
C PRO A 166 -3.23 -2.58 9.75
N LYS A 167 -3.76 -3.80 9.64
CA LYS A 167 -4.32 -4.52 10.79
C LYS A 167 -3.34 -4.63 11.97
N VAL A 168 -2.07 -4.81 11.70
CA VAL A 168 -1.00 -4.91 12.72
C VAL A 168 -0.75 -3.59 13.47
N LEU A 169 -1.23 -2.46 12.97
CA LEU A 169 -1.00 -1.13 13.55
C LEU A 169 -2.29 -0.43 14.03
N ILE A 170 -3.46 -0.86 13.57
CA ILE A 170 -4.69 -0.10 13.83
C ILE A 170 -5.03 0.01 15.32
N HIS A 171 -4.77 -1.03 16.11
CA HIS A 171 -4.98 -1.04 17.56
C HIS A 171 -3.76 -0.48 18.33
N ARG A 172 -2.67 -0.20 17.64
CA ARG A 172 -1.44 0.40 18.17
C ARG A 172 -1.43 1.94 18.06
N HIS A 173 -2.51 2.55 17.58
CA HIS A 173 -2.64 4.01 17.61
C HIS A 173 -3.08 4.50 19.00
N VAL A 174 -2.27 4.20 20.00
CA VAL A 174 -2.45 4.56 21.42
C VAL A 174 -1.16 5.16 21.99
N PRO A 175 -1.23 6.04 23.01
CA PRO A 175 -0.05 6.63 23.64
C PRO A 175 0.99 5.57 24.03
N GLY A 176 2.25 5.85 23.73
CA GLY A 176 3.37 4.93 23.97
C GLY A 176 3.81 4.14 22.73
N GLU A 177 2.93 3.95 21.76
CA GLU A 177 3.26 3.23 20.53
C GLU A 177 3.93 4.14 19.48
N PRO A 178 4.93 3.62 18.71
CA PRO A 178 5.67 4.42 17.75
C PRO A 178 4.80 5.01 16.63
N VAL A 179 3.81 4.26 16.12
CA VAL A 179 2.89 4.76 15.09
C VAL A 179 2.00 5.90 15.60
N HIS A 180 1.60 5.85 16.89
CA HIS A 180 0.88 6.97 17.52
C HIS A 180 1.76 8.21 17.57
N ARG A 181 3.03 8.07 18.00
CA ARG A 181 3.99 9.17 18.04
C ARG A 181 4.17 9.81 16.66
N LEU A 182 4.35 9.01 15.60
CA LEU A 182 4.44 9.53 14.23
C LEU A 182 3.24 10.39 13.86
N LEU A 183 2.03 9.90 14.10
CA LEU A 183 0.81 10.61 13.73
C LEU A 183 0.57 11.85 14.59
N ALA A 184 0.88 11.79 15.88
CA ALA A 184 0.79 12.94 16.80
C ALA A 184 1.78 14.06 16.42
N GLU A 185 3.03 13.70 16.09
CA GLU A 185 4.02 14.68 15.62
C GLU A 185 3.66 15.24 14.24
N ALA A 186 3.06 14.43 13.36
CA ALA A 186 2.53 14.92 12.09
C ALA A 186 1.37 15.91 12.29
N ASP A 187 0.48 15.66 13.24
CA ASP A 187 -0.62 16.58 13.59
C ASP A 187 -0.08 17.89 14.17
N ALA A 188 0.92 17.83 15.06
CA ALA A 188 1.57 19.01 15.60
C ALA A 188 2.25 19.86 14.52
N ALA A 189 3.01 19.20 13.63
CA ALA A 189 3.63 19.88 12.49
C ALA A 189 2.59 20.47 11.53
N TRP A 190 1.52 19.74 11.26
CA TRP A 190 0.39 20.23 10.44
C TRP A 190 -0.26 21.47 11.06
N ALA A 191 -0.46 21.49 12.37
CA ALA A 191 -1.00 22.64 13.09
C ALA A 191 -0.04 23.84 13.03
N ALA A 192 1.25 23.62 13.26
CA ALA A 192 2.27 24.67 13.19
C ALA A 192 2.35 25.34 11.80
N HIS A 193 2.10 24.56 10.73
CA HIS A 193 2.07 25.06 9.36
C HIS A 193 0.69 25.54 8.88
N ALA A 194 -0.25 25.81 9.80
CA ALA A 194 -1.58 26.36 9.46
C ALA A 194 -1.52 27.62 8.57
N PRO A 195 -0.63 28.60 8.76
CA PRO A 195 -0.54 29.77 7.89
C PRO A 195 -0.26 29.45 6.42
N LEU A 196 0.41 28.32 6.12
CA LEU A 196 0.67 27.90 4.75
C LEU A 196 -0.59 27.43 4.00
N ALA A 197 -1.73 27.29 4.68
CA ALA A 197 -3.00 26.98 4.02
C ALA A 197 -3.39 28.05 2.99
N ALA A 198 -2.96 29.31 3.17
CA ALA A 198 -3.14 30.39 2.19
C ALA A 198 -2.48 30.09 0.83
N TYR A 199 -1.42 29.29 0.81
CA TYR A 199 -0.72 28.84 -0.39
C TYR A 199 -1.18 27.45 -0.86
N GLY A 200 -2.23 26.90 -0.25
CA GLY A 200 -2.86 25.63 -0.57
C GLY A 200 -2.37 24.45 0.31
N THR A 201 -3.26 23.47 0.46
CA THR A 201 -3.06 22.26 1.28
C THR A 201 -1.75 21.52 0.95
N ARG A 202 -1.34 21.56 -0.32
CA ARG A 202 -0.11 20.90 -0.76
C ARG A 202 1.14 21.51 -0.13
N GLN A 203 1.23 22.85 -0.06
CA GLN A 203 2.38 23.51 0.54
C GLN A 203 2.46 23.23 2.04
N ARG A 204 1.32 23.30 2.72
CA ARG A 204 1.21 22.93 4.13
C ARG A 204 1.66 21.49 4.37
N TRP A 205 1.22 20.53 3.53
CA TRP A 205 1.62 19.14 3.64
C TRP A 205 3.12 18.92 3.42
N LEU A 206 3.71 19.57 2.39
CA LEU A 206 5.16 19.49 2.15
C LEU A 206 5.97 20.01 3.33
N ALA A 207 5.55 21.11 3.93
CA ALA A 207 6.19 21.66 5.13
C ALA A 207 6.04 20.69 6.33
N THR A 208 4.86 20.07 6.51
CA THR A 208 4.62 19.05 7.54
C THR A 208 5.59 17.89 7.41
N VAL A 209 5.71 17.30 6.21
CA VAL A 209 6.63 16.18 5.97
C VAL A 209 8.09 16.62 6.14
N GLY A 210 8.42 17.84 5.70
CA GLY A 210 9.76 18.44 5.92
C GLY A 210 10.11 18.56 7.39
N THR A 211 9.17 18.98 8.24
CA THR A 211 9.35 19.08 9.70
C THR A 211 9.61 17.71 10.32
N LEU A 212 8.84 16.69 9.95
CA LEU A 212 9.06 15.32 10.45
C LEU A 212 10.48 14.81 10.07
N ARG A 213 10.90 15.05 8.83
CA ARG A 213 12.23 14.69 8.38
C ARG A 213 13.32 15.42 9.15
N ALA A 214 13.15 16.72 9.38
CA ALA A 214 14.09 17.54 10.16
C ALA A 214 14.14 17.12 11.64
N ALA A 215 13.05 16.61 12.19
CA ALA A 215 12.97 16.05 13.54
C ALA A 215 13.60 14.63 13.65
N GLY A 216 14.18 14.10 12.57
CA GLY A 216 14.89 12.82 12.58
C GLY A 216 14.05 11.61 12.22
N TRP A 217 12.77 11.77 11.83
CA TRP A 217 12.03 10.63 11.30
C TRP A 217 12.69 10.12 10.01
N PRO A 218 12.82 8.79 9.84
CA PRO A 218 13.42 8.19 8.66
C PRO A 218 12.43 8.22 7.48
N VAL A 219 12.06 9.45 7.08
CA VAL A 219 11.13 9.70 5.98
C VAL A 219 11.77 9.27 4.67
N LEU A 220 11.04 8.47 3.92
CA LEU A 220 11.42 7.95 2.60
C LEU A 220 10.81 8.78 1.47
N GLY A 221 11.38 8.58 0.28
CA GLY A 221 10.95 9.28 -0.92
C GLY A 221 11.32 10.76 -0.93
N GLY A 222 10.61 11.53 -1.75
CA GLY A 222 10.92 12.93 -1.96
C GLY A 222 9.69 13.78 -2.32
N PRO A 223 9.91 15.06 -2.66
CA PRO A 223 8.80 16.02 -2.93
C PRO A 223 7.79 15.54 -3.99
N HIS A 224 8.19 14.71 -4.94
CA HIS A 224 7.30 14.15 -5.95
C HIS A 224 6.17 13.32 -5.32
N GLN A 225 6.52 12.41 -4.39
CA GLN A 225 5.57 11.56 -3.67
C GLN A 225 4.78 12.38 -2.64
N TRP A 226 5.48 13.24 -1.87
CA TRP A 226 4.85 14.07 -0.85
C TRP A 226 3.77 15.01 -1.41
N ARG A 227 3.99 15.58 -2.63
CA ARG A 227 2.97 16.41 -3.33
C ARG A 227 1.65 15.69 -3.59
N ARG A 228 1.63 14.37 -3.49
CA ARG A 228 0.41 13.55 -3.63
C ARG A 228 -0.27 13.23 -2.30
N GLY A 229 0.25 13.74 -1.20
CA GLY A 229 -0.27 13.47 0.15
C GLY A 229 0.27 12.17 0.75
N GLU A 230 1.40 11.65 0.24
CA GLU A 230 2.07 10.45 0.73
C GLU A 230 3.13 10.83 1.78
N LEU A 231 3.18 10.05 2.86
CA LEU A 231 4.25 10.06 3.87
C LEU A 231 4.68 8.62 4.08
N SER A 232 5.91 8.29 3.69
CA SER A 232 6.51 6.98 3.89
C SER A 232 7.63 7.07 4.91
N VAL A 233 7.69 6.12 5.84
CA VAL A 233 8.77 6.01 6.84
C VAL A 233 9.27 4.57 6.91
N ARG A 234 10.55 4.38 7.31
CA ARG A 234 11.09 3.04 7.55
C ARG A 234 10.26 2.31 8.61
N TRP A 235 10.00 1.03 8.38
CA TRP A 235 9.19 0.20 9.28
C TRP A 235 9.71 0.20 10.72
N ALA A 236 11.02 0.06 10.91
CA ALA A 236 11.64 0.03 12.24
C ALA A 236 11.30 1.23 13.14
N ALA A 237 10.90 2.38 12.55
CA ALA A 237 10.50 3.56 13.31
C ALA A 237 9.05 3.54 13.79
N VAL A 238 8.23 2.62 13.28
CA VAL A 238 6.78 2.55 13.54
C VAL A 238 6.30 1.14 13.88
N ALA A 239 7.21 0.17 13.90
CA ALA A 239 6.90 -1.19 14.30
C ALA A 239 6.25 -1.21 15.69
N PRO A 240 5.27 -2.09 15.93
CA PRO A 240 4.67 -2.26 17.25
C PRO A 240 5.73 -2.47 18.32
N SER A 241 5.52 -1.86 19.50
CA SER A 241 6.33 -2.16 20.68
C SER A 241 6.09 -3.61 21.11
N SER A 242 7.14 -4.30 21.50
CA SER A 242 7.10 -5.71 21.96
C SER A 242 6.33 -5.82 23.26
#